data_493f6d4ecf12701c6567e283d6b4d2f5
#
_entry.id   493f6d4ecf12701c6567e283d6b4d2f5
#
_cell.length_a   1.000
_cell.length_b   1.000
_cell.length_c   1.000
_cell.angle_alpha   90.00
_cell.angle_beta   90.00
_cell.angle_gamma   90.00
#
_symmetry.space_group_name_H-M   'P 1'
#
loop_
_entity.id
_entity.type
_entity.pdbx_description
1 polymer ?
#
loop_
_entity_poly.entity_id
_entity_poly.type
_entity_poly.pdbx_seq_one_letter_code
_entity_poly.pdbx_strand_id
1 'polypeptide(L)'
;MLPSITSKIRYFRLHHSALLSHFHTLLFYHTSPGKIPPFAPKPTSQSVQNRPKSDLFTSSAATRFNYSDYGPDTVLETLNSYANDWKVALEFFNWVETHCGFQHTTQTFNRIVDILGKFFEFDTAWNLIERMTKTASSVPDHTTFRVLFKRYVSAHLVEEAIDCFCKLDEYNLRDETSLSNLIDALCEYKHVIEAEELCFKKNRENEYDNKLSGLNVESTKIYNMILRGWFKMKWWRKCREFWEEMDKRGVRKDLYSYSIYMDIQCKCGKPWKAVKLYKEMRKKGIELDVVAYNTVIRAIGISEGVDMAVRLYREMIELGCQPNVVSFNTILKLLCENGRYREAHKVLNLMTKKGCQPDIVTYHCFFVCLEKPQEILKLFDRMIESGVQPRMDTYVMLMRKFGRWGFLRPVFLVWKKMEEHGLSPDEFAYNALIDVLLQKGLVDMARKYDEEMLLKGLSAKPRAELQTTMDSEGSN
;
A
#
# COMPACT_ATOMS: atom_id res chain seq x y z
N MET A 1 36.53 -10.71 13.50
CA MET A 1 35.94 -11.30 12.29
C MET A 1 34.45 -11.42 12.52
N LEU A 2 33.65 -10.49 11.95
CA LEU A 2 32.19 -10.56 11.99
C LEU A 2 31.73 -11.69 11.05
N PRO A 3 30.79 -12.55 11.46
CA PRO A 3 30.22 -13.54 10.56
C PRO A 3 29.52 -12.85 9.37
N SER A 4 29.72 -13.38 8.17
CA SER A 4 29.18 -12.82 6.94
C SER A 4 27.65 -12.68 7.04
N ILE A 5 27.08 -11.63 6.44
CA ILE A 5 25.64 -11.36 6.37
C ILE A 5 24.88 -12.60 5.88
N THR A 6 25.48 -13.39 5.00
CA THR A 6 24.95 -14.67 4.50
C THR A 6 24.67 -15.72 5.59
N SER A 7 25.43 -15.75 6.68
CA SER A 7 25.20 -16.71 7.77
C SER A 7 23.98 -16.31 8.62
N LYS A 8 23.79 -15.02 8.86
CA LYS A 8 22.61 -14.50 9.57
C LYS A 8 21.33 -14.66 8.74
N ILE A 9 21.41 -14.45 7.43
CA ILE A 9 20.27 -14.63 6.49
C ILE A 9 19.89 -16.10 6.36
N ARG A 10 20.85 -17.06 6.36
CA ARG A 10 20.54 -18.50 6.40
C ARG A 10 19.86 -18.91 7.71
N TYR A 11 20.30 -18.37 8.84
CA TYR A 11 19.66 -18.61 10.14
C TYR A 11 18.23 -18.05 10.16
N PHE A 12 18.03 -16.88 9.57
CA PHE A 12 16.70 -16.23 9.43
C PHE A 12 15.77 -17.01 8.48
N ARG A 13 16.27 -17.53 7.34
CA ARG A 13 15.47 -18.39 6.43
C ARG A 13 14.96 -19.67 7.13
N LEU A 14 15.72 -20.23 8.07
CA LEU A 14 15.33 -21.43 8.83
C LEU A 14 14.38 -21.12 9.99
N HIS A 15 14.46 -19.92 10.61
CA HIS A 15 13.62 -19.53 11.73
C HIS A 15 12.38 -18.73 11.32
N HIS A 16 12.39 -18.07 10.17
CA HIS A 16 11.25 -17.28 9.69
C HIS A 16 10.02 -18.15 9.34
N SER A 17 10.22 -19.38 8.89
CA SER A 17 9.12 -20.35 8.68
C SER A 17 8.46 -20.75 10.01
N ALA A 18 9.19 -20.76 11.11
CA ALA A 18 8.68 -21.07 12.45
C ALA A 18 8.07 -19.84 13.16
N LEU A 19 8.63 -18.62 12.94
CA LEU A 19 8.13 -17.38 13.55
C LEU A 19 6.90 -16.82 12.84
N LEU A 20 6.77 -16.95 11.52
CA LEU A 20 5.55 -16.57 10.80
C LEU A 20 4.35 -17.42 11.22
N SER A 21 4.54 -18.71 11.53
CA SER A 21 3.47 -19.54 12.09
C SER A 21 3.07 -19.09 13.50
N HIS A 22 4.02 -18.59 14.31
CA HIS A 22 3.75 -18.12 15.69
C HIS A 22 3.14 -16.71 15.72
N PHE A 23 3.54 -15.80 14.82
CA PHE A 23 2.95 -14.45 14.72
C PHE A 23 1.54 -14.46 14.11
N HIS A 24 1.26 -15.36 13.16
CA HIS A 24 -0.11 -15.58 12.67
C HIS A 24 -1.03 -16.11 13.77
N THR A 25 -0.51 -16.91 14.70
CA THR A 25 -1.30 -17.47 15.81
C THR A 25 -1.60 -16.41 16.88
N LEU A 26 -0.73 -15.43 17.12
CA LEU A 26 -0.94 -14.38 18.12
C LEU A 26 -1.87 -13.23 17.67
N LEU A 27 -2.06 -13.02 16.38
CA LEU A 27 -2.99 -12.02 15.84
C LEU A 27 -4.45 -12.49 15.74
N PHE A 28 -4.71 -13.82 15.90
CA PHE A 28 -6.04 -14.41 15.80
C PHE A 28 -6.70 -14.78 17.14
N TYR A 29 -6.05 -14.54 18.30
CA TYR A 29 -6.59 -14.91 19.62
C TYR A 29 -7.61 -13.93 20.22
N HIS A 30 -8.29 -13.11 19.41
CA HIS A 30 -9.42 -12.29 19.88
C HIS A 30 -10.73 -12.47 19.10
N THR A 31 -10.94 -13.64 18.48
CA THR A 31 -12.29 -14.07 18.09
C THR A 31 -12.39 -15.61 18.20
N SER A 32 -13.28 -16.06 19.04
CA SER A 32 -13.82 -17.40 19.35
C SER A 32 -13.36 -18.68 18.62
N PRO A 33 -13.39 -19.85 19.30
CA PRO A 33 -12.65 -21.05 18.90
C PRO A 33 -13.44 -22.00 18.00
N GLY A 34 -12.81 -22.43 16.89
CA GLY A 34 -13.30 -23.51 16.01
C GLY A 34 -12.15 -24.30 15.43
N LYS A 35 -12.09 -25.54 15.79
CA LYS A 35 -11.33 -26.73 15.37
C LYS A 35 -10.36 -26.68 14.18
N ILE A 36 -9.12 -27.16 14.43
CA ILE A 36 -8.02 -27.43 13.52
C ILE A 36 -8.20 -28.79 12.81
N PRO A 37 -8.00 -28.91 11.48
CA PRO A 37 -7.83 -30.20 10.80
C PRO A 37 -6.34 -30.57 10.61
N PRO A 38 -6.00 -31.86 10.36
CA PRO A 38 -4.67 -32.43 10.54
C PRO A 38 -3.74 -32.35 9.33
N PHE A 39 -2.45 -32.52 9.61
CA PHE A 39 -1.27 -32.50 8.77
C PHE A 39 -1.32 -33.33 7.47
N ALA A 40 -0.77 -32.78 6.38
CA ALA A 40 -0.34 -33.51 5.19
C ALA A 40 1.20 -33.72 5.19
N PRO A 41 1.72 -34.79 4.55
CA PRO A 41 3.05 -35.32 4.80
C PRO A 41 4.17 -34.62 4.02
N LYS A 42 5.39 -34.67 4.58
CA LYS A 42 6.67 -34.19 4.02
C LYS A 42 7.10 -34.97 2.80
N PRO A 43 7.70 -34.36 1.77
CA PRO A 43 8.46 -35.09 0.75
C PRO A 43 9.88 -35.41 1.24
N THR A 44 10.28 -36.61 0.95
CA THR A 44 11.55 -37.26 1.27
C THR A 44 12.75 -36.67 0.51
N SER A 45 13.85 -36.56 1.21
CA SER A 45 15.17 -36.18 0.69
C SER A 45 15.75 -37.22 -0.26
N GLN A 46 16.16 -36.79 -1.45
CA GLN A 46 17.12 -37.53 -2.27
C GLN A 46 18.39 -36.71 -2.44
N SER A 47 19.50 -37.40 -2.21
CA SER A 47 20.89 -36.96 -2.26
C SER A 47 21.28 -36.44 -3.65
N VAL A 48 21.92 -35.26 -3.71
CA VAL A 48 22.62 -34.78 -4.91
C VAL A 48 24.10 -34.66 -4.59
N GLN A 49 24.87 -35.48 -5.31
CA GLN A 49 26.32 -35.56 -5.29
C GLN A 49 26.98 -34.29 -5.83
N ASN A 50 28.12 -33.95 -5.24
CA ASN A 50 29.04 -32.89 -5.65
C ASN A 50 29.44 -33.00 -7.12
N ARG A 51 29.32 -31.91 -7.88
CA ARG A 51 30.09 -31.65 -9.12
C ARG A 51 30.75 -30.28 -9.04
N PRO A 52 31.99 -30.14 -9.61
CA PRO A 52 32.80 -28.93 -9.43
C PRO A 52 32.25 -27.72 -10.17
N LYS A 53 32.42 -26.56 -9.53
CA LYS A 53 32.12 -25.25 -10.09
C LYS A 53 33.26 -24.82 -11.00
N SER A 54 33.11 -24.89 -12.30
CA SER A 54 33.69 -24.01 -13.32
C SER A 54 33.08 -24.39 -14.69
N ASP A 55 32.74 -23.39 -15.50
CA ASP A 55 32.45 -23.49 -16.92
C ASP A 55 31.00 -23.73 -17.42
N LEU A 56 29.97 -23.28 -16.70
CA LEU A 56 28.58 -23.40 -17.21
C LEU A 56 27.87 -22.04 -17.47
N PHE A 57 28.59 -20.92 -17.42
CA PHE A 57 27.97 -19.58 -17.51
C PHE A 57 28.04 -18.90 -18.90
N THR A 58 28.76 -19.43 -19.87
CA THR A 58 29.08 -18.71 -21.12
C THR A 58 28.23 -19.10 -22.33
N SER A 59 27.47 -20.19 -22.28
CA SER A 59 26.72 -20.67 -23.47
C SER A 59 25.23 -20.42 -23.44
N SER A 60 24.64 -20.13 -22.29
CA SER A 60 23.17 -19.98 -22.13
C SER A 60 22.66 -18.56 -22.32
N ALA A 61 23.48 -17.53 -22.05
CA ALA A 61 23.08 -16.13 -22.11
C ALA A 61 22.91 -15.61 -23.57
N ALA A 62 23.79 -16.04 -24.46
CA ALA A 62 23.77 -15.58 -25.87
C ALA A 62 22.53 -16.00 -26.67
N THR A 63 21.82 -17.04 -26.22
CA THR A 63 20.57 -17.50 -26.85
C THR A 63 19.32 -16.88 -26.26
N ARG A 64 19.43 -16.23 -25.11
CA ARG A 64 18.29 -15.69 -24.35
C ARG A 64 18.02 -14.21 -24.64
N PHE A 65 19.02 -13.44 -24.99
CA PHE A 65 18.91 -12.00 -25.24
C PHE A 65 19.28 -11.66 -26.68
N ASN A 66 18.47 -10.80 -27.30
CA ASN A 66 18.70 -10.38 -28.68
C ASN A 66 19.63 -9.17 -28.72
N TYR A 67 20.55 -9.14 -29.67
CA TYR A 67 21.31 -7.93 -29.98
C TYR A 67 20.37 -6.86 -30.53
N SER A 68 20.18 -5.79 -29.76
CA SER A 68 19.43 -4.60 -30.14
C SER A 68 20.17 -3.37 -29.62
N ASP A 69 19.82 -2.20 -30.14
CA ASP A 69 20.35 -0.94 -29.61
C ASP A 69 19.64 -0.64 -28.28
N TYR A 70 20.32 -0.95 -27.18
CA TYR A 70 19.79 -0.76 -25.84
C TYR A 70 20.07 0.64 -25.33
N GLY A 71 19.04 1.51 -25.36
CA GLY A 71 19.05 2.77 -24.64
C GLY A 71 18.74 2.59 -23.14
N PRO A 72 18.98 3.63 -22.29
CA PRO A 72 18.72 3.55 -20.83
C PRO A 72 17.28 3.14 -20.49
N ASP A 73 16.30 3.64 -21.21
CA ASP A 73 14.88 3.33 -20.96
C ASP A 73 14.55 1.87 -21.32
N THR A 74 15.07 1.38 -22.45
CA THR A 74 14.89 -0.02 -22.88
C THR A 74 15.51 -1.00 -21.88
N VAL A 75 16.69 -0.68 -21.33
CA VAL A 75 17.35 -1.49 -20.31
C VAL A 75 16.51 -1.49 -19.03
N LEU A 76 15.96 -0.34 -18.60
CA LEU A 76 15.09 -0.25 -17.43
C LEU A 76 13.78 -1.05 -17.61
N GLU A 77 13.14 -0.95 -18.77
CA GLU A 77 11.93 -1.73 -19.10
C GLU A 77 12.22 -3.24 -19.08
N THR A 78 13.34 -3.66 -19.65
CA THR A 78 13.75 -5.06 -19.65
C THR A 78 14.04 -5.56 -18.22
N LEU A 79 14.77 -4.80 -17.40
CA LEU A 79 14.97 -5.11 -15.98
C LEU A 79 13.66 -5.16 -15.22
N ASN A 80 12.69 -4.30 -15.56
CA ASN A 80 11.34 -4.35 -14.97
C ASN A 80 10.60 -5.64 -15.31
N SER A 81 10.74 -6.16 -16.52
CA SER A 81 10.14 -7.45 -16.92
C SER A 81 10.72 -8.62 -16.12
N TYR A 82 11.99 -8.54 -15.70
CA TYR A 82 12.67 -9.55 -14.89
C TYR A 82 12.60 -9.27 -13.38
N ALA A 83 11.74 -8.38 -12.91
CA ALA A 83 11.63 -8.00 -11.49
C ALA A 83 11.28 -9.14 -10.53
N ASN A 84 10.85 -10.30 -11.04
CA ASN A 84 10.52 -11.50 -10.27
C ASN A 84 11.55 -12.63 -10.38
N ASP A 85 12.61 -12.44 -11.17
CA ASP A 85 13.73 -13.40 -11.32
C ASP A 85 15.06 -12.64 -11.27
N TRP A 86 15.65 -12.56 -10.07
CA TRP A 86 16.89 -11.81 -9.87
C TRP A 86 18.08 -12.37 -10.64
N LYS A 87 18.10 -13.71 -10.90
CA LYS A 87 19.20 -14.34 -11.63
C LYS A 87 19.21 -13.91 -13.08
N VAL A 88 18.04 -13.96 -13.72
CA VAL A 88 17.87 -13.51 -15.10
C VAL A 88 18.10 -12.00 -15.20
N ALA A 89 17.62 -11.22 -14.23
CA ALA A 89 17.86 -9.78 -14.20
C ALA A 89 19.35 -9.44 -14.09
N LEU A 90 20.11 -10.15 -13.23
CA LEU A 90 21.56 -9.95 -13.07
C LEU A 90 22.33 -10.44 -14.29
N GLU A 91 21.93 -11.57 -14.88
CA GLU A 91 22.50 -12.10 -16.12
C GLU A 91 22.33 -11.10 -17.26
N PHE A 92 21.12 -10.57 -17.45
CA PHE A 92 20.84 -9.53 -18.43
C PHE A 92 21.65 -8.25 -18.17
N PHE A 93 21.71 -7.79 -16.92
CA PHE A 93 22.45 -6.60 -16.53
C PHE A 93 23.93 -6.71 -16.94
N ASN A 94 24.58 -7.84 -16.65
CA ASN A 94 25.97 -8.07 -17.02
C ASN A 94 26.15 -8.31 -18.55
N TRP A 95 25.18 -8.99 -19.17
CA TRP A 95 25.22 -9.29 -20.60
C TRP A 95 25.17 -8.01 -21.48
N VAL A 96 24.27 -7.07 -21.14
CA VAL A 96 24.13 -5.83 -21.93
C VAL A 96 25.37 -4.95 -21.82
N GLU A 97 26.06 -4.96 -20.68
CA GLU A 97 27.36 -4.27 -20.54
C GLU A 97 28.46 -4.93 -21.37
N THR A 98 28.59 -6.26 -21.32
CA THR A 98 29.70 -6.98 -21.94
C THR A 98 29.53 -7.17 -23.46
N HIS A 99 28.28 -7.35 -23.94
CA HIS A 99 28.02 -7.69 -25.34
C HIS A 99 27.51 -6.51 -26.17
N CYS A 100 26.78 -5.57 -25.55
CA CYS A 100 26.28 -4.37 -26.23
C CYS A 100 27.10 -3.12 -25.92
N GLY A 101 28.11 -3.20 -25.04
CA GLY A 101 28.91 -2.05 -24.63
C GLY A 101 28.15 -0.97 -23.90
N PHE A 102 26.96 -1.33 -23.34
CA PHE A 102 26.10 -0.38 -22.64
C PHE A 102 26.73 0.08 -21.32
N GLN A 103 26.82 1.39 -21.12
CA GLN A 103 27.27 1.96 -19.86
C GLN A 103 26.08 2.17 -18.94
N HIS A 104 26.03 1.42 -17.85
CA HIS A 104 24.97 1.52 -16.87
C HIS A 104 24.93 2.89 -16.19
N THR A 105 23.73 3.44 -16.09
CA THR A 105 23.43 4.68 -15.36
C THR A 105 23.12 4.39 -13.89
N THR A 106 23.15 5.41 -13.02
CA THR A 106 22.70 5.30 -11.62
C THR A 106 21.29 4.69 -11.51
N GLN A 107 20.38 5.00 -12.44
CA GLN A 107 19.03 4.46 -12.43
C GLN A 107 18.98 2.95 -12.72
N THR A 108 19.77 2.44 -13.67
CA THR A 108 19.83 1.02 -13.99
C THR A 108 20.48 0.23 -12.83
N PHE A 109 21.52 0.79 -12.19
CA PHE A 109 22.09 0.23 -10.97
C PHE A 109 21.09 0.20 -9.82
N ASN A 110 20.38 1.30 -9.56
CA ASN A 110 19.36 1.37 -8.52
C ASN A 110 18.26 0.33 -8.75
N ARG A 111 17.90 0.08 -10.02
CA ARG A 111 16.90 -0.93 -10.36
C ARG A 111 17.36 -2.35 -10.09
N ILE A 112 18.59 -2.72 -10.48
CA ILE A 112 19.09 -4.07 -10.19
C ILE A 112 19.33 -4.27 -8.69
N VAL A 113 19.81 -3.26 -7.96
CA VAL A 113 19.93 -3.27 -6.49
C VAL A 113 18.57 -3.49 -5.83
N ASP A 114 17.51 -2.87 -6.34
CA ASP A 114 16.13 -3.06 -5.86
C ASP A 114 15.65 -4.51 -6.06
N ILE A 115 15.92 -5.09 -7.24
CA ILE A 115 15.57 -6.48 -7.55
C ILE A 115 16.36 -7.43 -6.64
N LEU A 116 17.66 -7.28 -6.51
CA LEU A 116 18.49 -8.11 -5.64
C LEU A 116 18.04 -8.04 -4.17
N GLY A 117 17.79 -6.82 -3.67
CA GLY A 117 17.30 -6.62 -2.29
C GLY A 117 15.93 -7.25 -2.05
N LYS A 118 15.04 -7.33 -3.06
CA LYS A 118 13.76 -8.05 -2.97
C LYS A 118 13.96 -9.55 -2.70
N PHE A 119 15.04 -10.14 -3.20
CA PHE A 119 15.37 -11.56 -3.01
C PHE A 119 16.41 -11.80 -1.92
N PHE A 120 16.73 -10.78 -1.11
CA PHE A 120 17.70 -10.85 0.00
C PHE A 120 19.14 -11.11 -0.44
N GLU A 121 19.50 -10.83 -1.69
CA GLU A 121 20.85 -10.96 -2.24
C GLU A 121 21.68 -9.69 -1.98
N PHE A 122 21.79 -9.32 -0.68
CA PHE A 122 22.42 -8.07 -0.27
C PHE A 122 23.93 -8.01 -0.54
N ASP A 123 24.64 -9.13 -0.41
CA ASP A 123 26.08 -9.17 -0.72
C ASP A 123 26.33 -8.83 -2.20
N THR A 124 25.51 -9.37 -3.09
CA THR A 124 25.57 -9.05 -4.53
C THR A 124 25.20 -7.60 -4.81
N ALA A 125 24.21 -7.07 -4.09
CA ALA A 125 23.81 -5.66 -4.22
C ALA A 125 24.95 -4.71 -3.78
N TRP A 126 25.64 -5.01 -2.69
CA TRP A 126 26.82 -4.24 -2.24
C TRP A 126 27.97 -4.30 -3.24
N ASN A 127 28.27 -5.48 -3.80
CA ASN A 127 29.29 -5.62 -4.84
C ASN A 127 28.98 -4.74 -6.07
N LEU A 128 27.70 -4.59 -6.44
CA LEU A 128 27.28 -3.70 -7.52
C LEU A 128 27.45 -2.21 -7.15
N ILE A 129 27.13 -1.83 -5.90
CA ILE A 129 27.36 -0.46 -5.42
C ILE A 129 28.84 -0.10 -5.40
N GLU A 130 29.71 -1.01 -4.95
CA GLU A 130 31.14 -0.81 -5.07
C GLU A 130 31.62 -0.72 -6.53
N ARG A 131 30.97 -1.46 -7.45
CA ARG A 131 31.26 -1.32 -8.89
C ARG A 131 30.84 0.05 -9.42
N MET A 132 29.72 0.62 -8.95
CA MET A 132 29.31 1.99 -9.31
C MET A 132 30.39 3.01 -9.01
N THR A 133 31.08 2.92 -7.86
CA THR A 133 32.12 3.90 -7.50
C THR A 133 33.32 3.87 -8.42
N LYS A 134 33.52 2.77 -9.14
CA LYS A 134 34.63 2.59 -10.11
C LYS A 134 34.26 2.97 -11.54
N THR A 135 33.00 3.27 -11.80
CA THR A 135 32.46 3.57 -13.12
C THR A 135 32.28 5.08 -13.29
N ALA A 136 32.80 5.66 -14.36
CA ALA A 136 32.73 7.11 -14.57
C ALA A 136 31.31 7.63 -14.85
N SER A 137 30.41 6.76 -15.30
CA SER A 137 29.03 7.10 -15.71
C SER A 137 27.98 6.96 -14.61
N SER A 138 28.34 6.41 -13.45
CA SER A 138 27.39 6.19 -12.35
C SER A 138 28.06 6.37 -10.99
N VAL A 139 27.34 7.06 -10.07
CA VAL A 139 27.77 7.27 -8.69
C VAL A 139 26.62 6.91 -7.77
N PRO A 140 26.86 6.18 -6.66
CA PRO A 140 25.85 5.93 -5.64
C PRO A 140 25.28 7.24 -5.10
N ASP A 141 23.97 7.35 -5.01
CA ASP A 141 23.26 8.54 -4.55
C ASP A 141 22.30 8.22 -3.38
N HIS A 142 21.63 9.23 -2.85
CA HIS A 142 20.61 9.06 -1.83
C HIS A 142 19.48 8.09 -2.24
N THR A 143 19.21 7.95 -3.54
CA THR A 143 18.20 7.01 -4.05
C THR A 143 18.68 5.58 -3.96
N THR A 144 19.97 5.33 -4.25
CA THR A 144 20.60 4.01 -4.11
C THR A 144 20.43 3.48 -2.68
N PHE A 145 20.78 4.30 -1.69
CA PHE A 145 20.69 3.90 -0.28
C PHE A 145 19.26 3.87 0.24
N ARG A 146 18.37 4.74 -0.24
CA ARG A 146 16.95 4.66 0.07
C ARG A 146 16.35 3.33 -0.37
N VAL A 147 16.76 2.80 -1.51
CA VAL A 147 16.35 1.47 -1.98
C VAL A 147 16.86 0.39 -1.02
N LEU A 148 18.13 0.43 -0.63
CA LEU A 148 18.69 -0.53 0.34
C LEU A 148 17.96 -0.47 1.69
N PHE A 149 17.73 0.72 2.25
CA PHE A 149 16.99 0.88 3.51
C PHE A 149 15.62 0.21 3.42
N LYS A 150 14.86 0.48 2.36
CA LYS A 150 13.56 -0.15 2.15
C LYS A 150 13.65 -1.66 2.06
N ARG A 151 14.66 -2.20 1.39
CA ARG A 151 14.85 -3.65 1.25
C ARG A 151 15.27 -4.32 2.56
N TYR A 152 16.23 -3.74 3.29
CA TYR A 152 16.61 -4.23 4.61
C TYR A 152 15.42 -4.20 5.58
N VAL A 153 14.74 -3.06 5.69
CA VAL A 153 13.61 -2.90 6.62
C VAL A 153 12.41 -3.78 6.22
N SER A 154 12.14 -3.96 4.92
CA SER A 154 11.09 -4.88 4.46
C SER A 154 11.42 -6.35 4.75
N ALA A 155 12.69 -6.69 4.92
CA ALA A 155 13.18 -7.99 5.35
C ALA A 155 13.25 -8.12 6.88
N HIS A 156 12.81 -7.12 7.65
CA HIS A 156 12.94 -7.02 9.10
C HIS A 156 14.41 -7.02 9.61
N LEU A 157 15.35 -6.60 8.78
CA LEU A 157 16.78 -6.46 9.07
C LEU A 157 17.06 -5.00 9.46
N VAL A 158 16.54 -4.58 10.62
CA VAL A 158 16.59 -3.18 11.07
C VAL A 158 18.02 -2.76 11.44
N GLU A 159 18.75 -3.62 12.13
CA GLU A 159 20.15 -3.34 12.51
C GLU A 159 21.04 -3.17 11.28
N GLU A 160 20.86 -4.03 10.28
CA GLU A 160 21.58 -3.95 9.01
C GLU A 160 21.23 -2.66 8.23
N ALA A 161 19.98 -2.17 8.34
CA ALA A 161 19.60 -0.90 7.74
C ALA A 161 20.29 0.29 8.44
N ILE A 162 20.42 0.23 9.78
CA ILE A 162 21.14 1.23 10.57
C ILE A 162 22.66 1.18 10.30
N ASP A 163 23.21 -0.01 10.21
CA ASP A 163 24.63 -0.20 9.86
C ASP A 163 24.92 0.28 8.42
N CYS A 164 23.98 0.05 7.50
CA CYS A 164 24.05 0.62 6.15
C CYS A 164 24.07 2.15 6.20
N PHE A 165 23.24 2.79 7.03
CA PHE A 165 23.25 4.24 7.20
C PHE A 165 24.61 4.75 7.75
N CYS A 166 25.23 4.04 8.69
CA CYS A 166 26.56 4.40 9.20
C CYS A 166 27.65 4.33 8.11
N LYS A 167 27.57 3.36 7.19
CA LYS A 167 28.51 3.24 6.06
C LYS A 167 28.41 4.37 5.05
N LEU A 168 27.36 5.21 5.09
CA LEU A 168 27.22 6.34 4.18
C LEU A 168 28.29 7.42 4.38
N ASP A 169 29.02 7.41 5.50
CA ASP A 169 30.19 8.27 5.69
C ASP A 169 31.26 8.02 4.61
N GLU A 170 31.44 6.77 4.19
CA GLU A 170 32.39 6.37 3.14
C GLU A 170 32.02 6.97 1.77
N TYR A 171 30.75 7.32 1.57
CA TYR A 171 30.22 7.89 0.33
C TYR A 171 29.93 9.40 0.42
N ASN A 172 30.20 10.04 1.55
CA ASN A 172 29.82 11.42 1.87
C ASN A 172 28.30 11.69 1.71
N LEU A 173 27.47 10.70 2.01
CA LEU A 173 26.00 10.74 1.88
C LEU A 173 25.29 10.59 3.23
N ARG A 174 26.03 10.62 4.36
CA ARG A 174 25.44 10.59 5.69
C ARG A 174 24.99 11.97 6.13
N ASP A 175 23.79 12.33 5.76
CA ASP A 175 23.18 13.62 6.00
C ASP A 175 21.72 13.49 6.48
N GLU A 176 21.05 14.63 6.67
CA GLU A 176 19.63 14.68 7.05
C GLU A 176 18.69 14.03 6.02
N THR A 177 19.09 14.00 4.74
CA THR A 177 18.31 13.37 3.66
C THR A 177 18.32 11.86 3.83
N SER A 178 19.49 11.29 4.03
CA SER A 178 19.67 9.86 4.25
C SER A 178 19.02 9.40 5.55
N LEU A 179 19.13 10.19 6.63
CA LEU A 179 18.41 9.92 7.89
C LEU A 179 16.89 9.93 7.66
N SER A 180 16.37 10.92 6.95
CA SER A 180 14.94 10.97 6.58
C SER A 180 14.52 9.73 5.79
N ASN A 181 15.33 9.27 4.84
CA ASN A 181 15.05 8.08 4.04
C ASN A 181 15.01 6.80 4.90
N LEU A 182 15.91 6.67 5.87
CA LEU A 182 15.92 5.55 6.82
C LEU A 182 14.68 5.56 7.70
N ILE A 183 14.34 6.72 8.31
CA ILE A 183 13.16 6.87 9.17
C ILE A 183 11.86 6.61 8.37
N ASP A 184 11.79 7.09 7.12
CA ASP A 184 10.63 6.81 6.24
C ASP A 184 10.49 5.31 5.98
N ALA A 185 11.58 4.61 5.68
CA ALA A 185 11.56 3.16 5.48
C ALA A 185 11.10 2.43 6.75
N LEU A 186 11.65 2.76 7.93
CA LEU A 186 11.22 2.18 9.21
C LEU A 186 9.73 2.40 9.47
N CYS A 187 9.24 3.62 9.26
CA CYS A 187 7.81 3.95 9.45
C CYS A 187 6.91 3.29 8.40
N GLU A 188 7.37 3.12 7.15
CA GLU A 188 6.61 2.47 6.08
C GLU A 188 6.37 0.98 6.38
N TYR A 189 7.40 0.29 6.88
CA TYR A 189 7.35 -1.14 7.19
C TYR A 189 7.01 -1.46 8.66
N LYS A 190 6.45 -0.49 9.38
CA LYS A 190 5.91 -0.64 10.76
C LYS A 190 6.95 -0.82 11.87
N HIS A 191 8.21 -0.49 11.62
CA HIS A 191 9.29 -0.42 12.61
C HIS A 191 9.36 0.96 13.28
N VAL A 192 8.19 1.45 13.75
CA VAL A 192 8.06 2.82 14.29
C VAL A 192 8.65 2.95 15.69
N ILE A 193 8.68 1.85 16.46
CA ILE A 193 9.31 1.81 17.78
C ILE A 193 10.80 2.04 17.61
N GLU A 194 11.42 1.30 16.72
CA GLU A 194 12.85 1.37 16.42
C GLU A 194 13.23 2.74 15.84
N ALA A 195 12.36 3.33 15.00
CA ALA A 195 12.54 4.69 14.51
C ALA A 195 12.48 5.75 15.62
N GLU A 196 11.54 5.63 16.58
CA GLU A 196 11.43 6.51 17.74
C GLU A 196 12.62 6.33 18.68
N GLU A 197 13.03 5.09 18.93
CA GLU A 197 14.18 4.78 19.77
C GLU A 197 15.49 5.30 19.17
N LEU A 198 15.71 5.09 17.88
CA LEU A 198 16.88 5.60 17.17
C LEU A 198 17.01 7.12 17.29
N CYS A 199 15.90 7.87 17.16
CA CYS A 199 15.95 9.34 17.17
C CYS A 199 15.93 9.95 18.56
N PHE A 200 15.24 9.36 19.56
CA PHE A 200 14.87 10.08 20.80
C PHE A 200 15.22 9.39 22.09
N LYS A 201 15.64 8.13 22.08
CA LYS A 201 15.97 7.40 23.29
C LYS A 201 17.45 7.66 23.65
N LYS A 202 17.68 8.67 24.46
CA LYS A 202 19.00 8.94 25.08
C LYS A 202 19.20 7.98 26.27
N ASN A 203 19.75 6.80 26.03
CA ASN A 203 20.27 5.98 27.12
C ASN A 203 21.79 6.13 27.16
N ARG A 204 22.35 6.30 28.36
CA ARG A 204 23.80 6.50 28.61
C ARG A 204 24.71 5.34 28.09
N GLU A 205 24.12 4.27 27.59
CA GLU A 205 24.79 3.09 27.06
C GLU A 205 24.42 2.81 25.58
N ASN A 206 23.70 3.72 24.89
CA ASN A 206 23.28 3.47 23.52
C ASN A 206 24.41 3.76 22.53
N GLU A 207 24.86 2.70 21.88
CA GLU A 207 25.70 2.70 20.68
C GLU A 207 25.14 3.63 19.55
N TYR A 208 23.84 3.92 19.58
CA TYR A 208 23.14 4.80 18.60
C TYR A 208 23.43 6.30 18.77
N ASP A 209 23.75 6.80 19.98
CA ASP A 209 24.06 8.24 20.18
C ASP A 209 25.29 8.68 19.36
N ASN A 210 26.26 7.78 19.18
CA ASN A 210 27.42 8.03 18.31
C ASN A 210 27.05 7.90 16.82
N LYS A 211 26.06 7.07 16.47
CA LYS A 211 25.64 6.82 15.09
C LYS A 211 24.88 8.00 14.47
N LEU A 212 24.28 8.90 15.26
CA LEU A 212 23.53 10.08 14.79
C LEU A 212 24.20 11.42 15.15
N SER A 213 25.45 11.39 15.63
CA SER A 213 26.17 12.62 15.99
C SER A 213 26.26 13.59 14.81
N GLY A 214 25.96 14.88 15.07
CA GLY A 214 26.03 15.94 14.06
C GLY A 214 24.77 16.10 13.18
N LEU A 215 23.74 15.26 13.34
CA LEU A 215 22.50 15.34 12.56
C LEU A 215 21.37 15.96 13.39
N ASN A 216 20.50 16.74 12.74
CA ASN A 216 19.34 17.33 13.37
C ASN A 216 18.17 16.34 13.45
N VAL A 217 18.21 15.44 14.44
CA VAL A 217 17.12 14.48 14.72
C VAL A 217 15.86 15.14 15.30
N GLU A 218 15.97 16.35 15.83
CA GLU A 218 14.86 17.10 16.44
C GLU A 218 14.09 17.96 15.41
N SER A 219 14.30 17.72 14.11
CA SER A 219 13.57 18.44 13.07
C SER A 219 12.09 18.08 13.04
N THR A 220 11.21 19.06 12.81
CA THR A 220 9.75 18.85 12.66
C THR A 220 9.44 17.76 11.63
N LYS A 221 10.28 17.64 10.59
CA LYS A 221 10.13 16.61 9.54
C LYS A 221 10.23 15.20 10.12
N ILE A 222 11.23 14.90 10.94
CA ILE A 222 11.41 13.59 11.58
C ILE A 222 10.23 13.27 12.51
N TYR A 223 9.80 14.25 13.34
CA TYR A 223 8.62 14.07 14.19
C TYR A 223 7.37 13.77 13.38
N ASN A 224 7.14 14.45 12.27
CA ASN A 224 6.00 14.21 11.40
C ASN A 224 6.02 12.81 10.76
N MET A 225 7.20 12.31 10.38
CA MET A 225 7.36 10.96 9.82
C MET A 225 7.01 9.89 10.86
N ILE A 226 7.50 10.01 12.08
CA ILE A 226 7.21 9.09 13.18
C ILE A 226 5.74 9.16 13.58
N LEU A 227 5.16 10.36 13.71
CA LEU A 227 3.73 10.55 13.98
C LEU A 227 2.86 9.87 12.92
N ARG A 228 3.24 9.99 11.63
CA ARG A 228 2.58 9.30 10.53
C ARG A 228 2.76 7.77 10.60
N GLY A 229 3.91 7.31 11.06
CA GLY A 229 4.18 5.89 11.33
C GLY A 229 3.20 5.33 12.38
N TRP A 230 3.09 5.98 13.54
CA TRP A 230 2.13 5.61 14.59
C TRP A 230 0.67 5.65 14.08
N PHE A 231 0.34 6.62 13.23
CA PHE A 231 -0.96 6.70 12.58
C PHE A 231 -1.25 5.50 11.66
N LYS A 232 -0.29 5.07 10.84
CA LYS A 232 -0.40 3.88 9.97
C LYS A 232 -0.60 2.59 10.80
N MET A 233 0.05 2.49 11.97
CA MET A 233 -0.12 1.38 12.91
C MET A 233 -1.45 1.42 13.65
N LYS A 234 -2.24 2.49 13.53
CA LYS A 234 -3.49 2.72 14.27
C LYS A 234 -3.31 2.73 15.80
N TRP A 235 -2.13 3.05 16.30
CA TRP A 235 -1.85 3.14 17.73
C TRP A 235 -2.19 4.54 18.26
N TRP A 236 -3.48 4.80 18.36
CA TRP A 236 -4.07 6.12 18.69
C TRP A 236 -3.57 6.72 20.00
N ARG A 237 -3.29 5.87 20.97
CA ARG A 237 -2.71 6.30 22.25
C ARG A 237 -1.31 6.87 22.03
N LYS A 238 -0.45 6.12 21.30
CA LYS A 238 0.91 6.57 20.96
C LYS A 238 0.92 7.85 20.13
N CYS A 239 0.01 8.00 19.16
CA CYS A 239 -0.12 9.24 18.40
C CYS A 239 -0.36 10.44 19.30
N ARG A 240 -1.17 10.29 20.36
CA ARG A 240 -1.47 11.35 21.32
C ARG A 240 -0.26 11.67 22.20
N GLU A 241 0.35 10.64 22.79
CA GLU A 241 1.55 10.78 23.62
C GLU A 241 2.67 11.48 22.85
N PHE A 242 2.87 11.08 21.60
CA PHE A 242 3.89 11.64 20.72
C PHE A 242 3.59 13.10 20.33
N TRP A 243 2.32 13.44 20.08
CA TRP A 243 1.89 14.82 19.84
C TRP A 243 2.16 15.74 21.04
N GLU A 244 1.89 15.24 22.25
CA GLU A 244 2.17 15.95 23.51
C GLU A 244 3.68 16.06 23.78
N GLU A 245 4.45 15.05 23.39
CA GLU A 245 5.90 15.05 23.48
C GLU A 245 6.54 16.12 22.58
N MET A 246 5.99 16.33 21.38
CA MET A 246 6.41 17.44 20.50
C MET A 246 6.27 18.81 21.20
N ASP A 247 5.21 19.01 21.98
CA ASP A 247 5.03 20.27 22.74
C ASP A 247 6.05 20.38 23.86
N LYS A 248 6.30 19.31 24.62
CA LYS A 248 7.26 19.28 25.73
C LYS A 248 8.69 19.57 25.27
N ARG A 249 9.05 19.09 24.09
CA ARG A 249 10.36 19.34 23.47
C ARG A 249 10.45 20.65 22.72
N GLY A 250 9.39 21.46 22.70
CA GLY A 250 9.36 22.74 22.02
C GLY A 250 9.41 22.66 20.50
N VAL A 251 9.05 21.51 19.91
CA VAL A 251 9.06 21.33 18.46
C VAL A 251 7.97 22.17 17.81
N ARG A 252 8.35 23.06 16.89
CA ARG A 252 7.41 23.90 16.16
C ARG A 252 6.59 23.08 15.19
N LYS A 253 5.32 22.85 15.51
CA LYS A 253 4.38 22.14 14.65
C LYS A 253 4.04 22.99 13.43
N ASP A 254 4.14 22.38 12.26
CA ASP A 254 3.83 22.97 10.96
C ASP A 254 2.46 22.53 10.45
N LEU A 255 2.08 23.02 9.27
CA LEU A 255 0.86 22.62 8.58
C LEU A 255 0.71 21.10 8.46
N TYR A 256 1.81 20.41 8.14
CA TYR A 256 1.78 18.95 7.94
C TYR A 256 1.55 18.21 9.27
N SER A 257 2.17 18.67 10.38
CA SER A 257 1.92 18.15 11.73
C SER A 257 0.43 18.21 12.09
N TYR A 258 -0.16 19.40 11.92
CA TYR A 258 -1.60 19.62 12.21
C TYR A 258 -2.48 18.75 11.31
N SER A 259 -2.18 18.66 10.01
CA SER A 259 -2.96 17.86 9.05
C SER A 259 -3.00 16.38 9.42
N ILE A 260 -1.84 15.79 9.77
CA ILE A 260 -1.77 14.41 10.26
C ILE A 260 -2.60 14.25 11.54
N TYR A 261 -2.42 15.14 12.52
CA TYR A 261 -3.07 14.97 13.81
C TYR A 261 -4.57 15.23 13.75
N MET A 262 -5.05 16.12 12.89
CA MET A 262 -6.48 16.28 12.60
C MET A 262 -7.07 15.02 11.98
N ASP A 263 -6.38 14.36 11.02
CA ASP A 263 -6.84 13.10 10.44
C ASP A 263 -6.88 11.97 11.50
N ILE A 264 -5.88 11.91 12.39
CA ILE A 264 -5.88 11.01 13.55
C ILE A 264 -7.15 11.23 14.40
N GLN A 265 -7.49 12.48 14.75
CA GLN A 265 -8.66 12.78 15.57
C GLN A 265 -9.97 12.37 14.87
N CYS A 266 -10.07 12.59 13.56
CA CYS A 266 -11.23 12.16 12.76
C CYS A 266 -11.38 10.63 12.77
N LYS A 267 -10.30 9.89 12.57
CA LYS A 267 -10.32 8.42 12.56
C LYS A 267 -10.52 7.80 13.95
N CYS A 268 -10.15 8.52 15.00
CA CYS A 268 -10.47 8.16 16.39
C CYS A 268 -11.93 8.44 16.78
N GLY A 269 -12.79 8.88 15.85
CA GLY A 269 -14.18 9.24 16.14
C GLY A 269 -14.33 10.53 16.96
N LYS A 270 -13.34 11.43 16.91
CA LYS A 270 -13.33 12.71 17.66
C LYS A 270 -13.18 13.91 16.71
N PRO A 271 -14.03 14.06 15.68
CA PRO A 271 -13.89 15.12 14.68
C PRO A 271 -13.93 16.52 15.28
N TRP A 272 -14.66 16.74 16.40
CA TRP A 272 -14.66 18.03 17.13
C TRP A 272 -13.29 18.47 17.63
N LYS A 273 -12.38 17.51 17.93
CA LYS A 273 -10.98 17.83 18.29
C LYS A 273 -10.20 18.32 17.10
N ALA A 274 -10.44 17.75 15.91
CA ALA A 274 -9.85 18.25 14.67
C ALA A 274 -10.30 19.69 14.36
N VAL A 275 -11.58 20.01 14.62
CA VAL A 275 -12.08 21.38 14.48
C VAL A 275 -11.42 22.34 15.48
N LYS A 276 -11.17 21.88 16.71
CA LYS A 276 -10.43 22.69 17.71
C LYS A 276 -8.99 22.99 17.25
N LEU A 277 -8.32 21.98 16.70
CA LEU A 277 -6.96 22.12 16.13
C LEU A 277 -6.95 23.10 14.95
N TYR A 278 -7.94 23.03 14.06
CA TYR A 278 -8.10 23.97 12.97
C TYR A 278 -8.23 25.44 13.49
N LYS A 279 -9.08 25.66 14.51
CA LYS A 279 -9.23 26.99 15.13
C LYS A 279 -7.91 27.48 15.77
N GLU A 280 -7.12 26.57 16.33
CA GLU A 280 -5.79 26.86 16.85
C GLU A 280 -4.80 27.24 15.75
N MET A 281 -4.76 26.48 14.65
CA MET A 281 -3.93 26.79 13.47
C MET A 281 -4.20 28.20 12.93
N ARG A 282 -5.49 28.53 12.75
CA ARG A 282 -5.89 29.89 12.29
C ARG A 282 -5.41 31.00 13.22
N LYS A 283 -5.49 30.78 14.54
CA LYS A 283 -4.97 31.75 15.53
C LYS A 283 -3.45 31.92 15.44
N LYS A 284 -2.73 30.86 15.04
CA LYS A 284 -1.27 30.89 14.85
C LYS A 284 -0.85 31.43 13.48
N GLY A 285 -1.80 31.84 12.63
CA GLY A 285 -1.53 32.31 11.27
C GLY A 285 -0.99 31.24 10.31
N ILE A 286 -1.23 29.95 10.59
CA ILE A 286 -0.82 28.86 9.70
C ILE A 286 -1.85 28.77 8.57
N GLU A 287 -1.43 29.04 7.34
CA GLU A 287 -2.27 28.91 6.14
C GLU A 287 -2.53 27.44 5.82
N LEU A 288 -3.75 27.14 5.36
CA LEU A 288 -4.14 25.80 5.00
C LEU A 288 -3.89 25.53 3.52
N ASP A 289 -3.33 24.37 3.24
CA ASP A 289 -3.30 23.81 1.89
C ASP A 289 -4.59 23.01 1.57
N VAL A 290 -4.70 22.53 0.35
CA VAL A 290 -5.86 21.72 -0.11
C VAL A 290 -6.09 20.48 0.76
N VAL A 291 -5.01 19.84 1.22
CA VAL A 291 -5.08 18.60 2.02
C VAL A 291 -5.64 18.90 3.42
N ALA A 292 -5.16 19.97 4.04
CA ALA A 292 -5.65 20.41 5.34
C ALA A 292 -7.12 20.84 5.25
N TYR A 293 -7.50 21.63 4.22
CA TYR A 293 -8.91 21.98 3.98
C TYR A 293 -9.79 20.73 3.85
N ASN A 294 -9.41 19.74 3.06
CA ASN A 294 -10.18 18.51 2.88
C ASN A 294 -10.42 17.78 4.21
N THR A 295 -9.39 17.71 5.06
CA THR A 295 -9.49 17.08 6.38
C THR A 295 -10.44 17.88 7.31
N VAL A 296 -10.32 19.21 7.32
CA VAL A 296 -11.16 20.07 8.15
C VAL A 296 -12.61 20.10 7.66
N ILE A 297 -12.85 20.20 6.35
CA ILE A 297 -14.19 20.12 5.74
C ILE A 297 -14.91 18.84 6.17
N ARG A 298 -14.19 17.69 6.11
CA ARG A 298 -14.72 16.42 6.58
C ARG A 298 -15.02 16.45 8.08
N ALA A 299 -14.11 16.96 8.90
CA ALA A 299 -14.25 17.04 10.34
C ALA A 299 -15.46 17.90 10.75
N ILE A 300 -15.59 19.08 10.14
CA ILE A 300 -16.71 20.02 10.35
C ILE A 300 -18.03 19.40 9.88
N GLY A 301 -18.03 18.76 8.71
CA GLY A 301 -19.24 18.12 8.17
C GLY A 301 -19.79 17.02 9.07
N ILE A 302 -18.92 16.28 9.77
CA ILE A 302 -19.33 15.24 10.72
C ILE A 302 -19.74 15.83 12.09
N SER A 303 -19.09 16.90 12.56
CA SER A 303 -19.26 17.42 13.93
C SER A 303 -20.21 18.62 14.03
N GLU A 304 -20.23 19.50 13.03
CA GLU A 304 -21.00 20.75 13.02
C GLU A 304 -22.06 20.79 11.91
N GLY A 305 -22.09 19.77 11.04
CA GLY A 305 -23.07 19.60 9.97
C GLY A 305 -22.58 20.06 8.60
N VAL A 306 -23.32 19.57 7.58
CA VAL A 306 -22.94 19.73 6.16
C VAL A 306 -22.92 21.19 5.71
N ASP A 307 -23.81 22.04 6.24
CA ASP A 307 -23.86 23.45 5.86
C ASP A 307 -22.59 24.20 6.24
N MET A 308 -22.02 23.87 7.40
CA MET A 308 -20.75 24.45 7.83
C MET A 308 -19.59 23.96 6.96
N ALA A 309 -19.59 22.69 6.58
CA ALA A 309 -18.61 22.14 5.64
C ALA A 309 -18.68 22.84 4.26
N VAL A 310 -19.88 23.08 3.75
CA VAL A 310 -20.11 23.81 2.48
C VAL A 310 -19.65 25.27 2.60
N ARG A 311 -19.85 25.91 3.74
CA ARG A 311 -19.35 27.29 3.97
C ARG A 311 -17.83 27.31 3.93
N LEU A 312 -17.15 26.37 4.64
CA LEU A 312 -15.69 26.28 4.62
C LEU A 312 -15.14 25.95 3.23
N TYR A 313 -15.83 25.11 2.47
CA TYR A 313 -15.48 24.84 1.07
C TYR A 313 -15.53 26.10 0.20
N ARG A 314 -16.52 26.99 0.41
CA ARG A 314 -16.58 28.27 -0.31
C ARG A 314 -15.47 29.21 0.14
N GLU A 315 -15.21 29.31 1.45
CA GLU A 315 -14.10 30.09 2.01
C GLU A 315 -12.75 29.65 1.41
N MET A 316 -12.52 28.35 1.27
CA MET A 316 -11.32 27.79 0.60
C MET A 316 -11.12 28.40 -0.80
N ILE A 317 -12.19 28.48 -1.60
CA ILE A 317 -12.14 29.04 -2.95
C ILE A 317 -11.92 30.55 -2.93
N GLU A 318 -12.58 31.27 -2.03
CA GLU A 318 -12.48 32.72 -1.86
C GLU A 318 -11.06 33.16 -1.45
N LEU A 319 -10.37 32.32 -0.65
CA LEU A 319 -8.97 32.50 -0.26
C LEU A 319 -7.97 32.03 -1.34
N GLY A 320 -8.43 31.67 -2.54
CA GLY A 320 -7.58 31.32 -3.67
C GLY A 320 -7.08 29.87 -3.65
N CYS A 321 -7.44 29.06 -2.63
CA CYS A 321 -7.07 27.65 -2.58
C CYS A 321 -8.01 26.85 -3.49
N GLN A 322 -7.49 26.37 -4.64
CA GLN A 322 -8.29 25.67 -5.63
C GLN A 322 -8.65 24.24 -5.21
N PRO A 323 -9.96 23.88 -5.20
CA PRO A 323 -10.37 22.51 -4.89
C PRO A 323 -9.86 21.50 -5.93
N ASN A 324 -9.51 20.32 -5.46
CA ASN A 324 -9.17 19.17 -6.30
C ASN A 324 -10.28 18.09 -6.25
N VAL A 325 -10.08 16.97 -6.94
CA VAL A 325 -11.01 15.83 -6.96
C VAL A 325 -11.38 15.36 -5.55
N VAL A 326 -10.39 15.33 -4.62
CA VAL A 326 -10.61 14.93 -3.21
C VAL A 326 -11.53 15.91 -2.48
N SER A 327 -11.39 17.24 -2.75
CA SER A 327 -12.26 18.27 -2.17
C SER A 327 -13.71 18.07 -2.59
N PHE A 328 -13.94 17.86 -3.90
CA PHE A 328 -15.27 17.58 -4.43
C PHE A 328 -15.84 16.29 -3.85
N ASN A 329 -15.06 15.20 -3.83
CA ASN A 329 -15.49 13.91 -3.28
C ASN A 329 -15.83 14.01 -1.78
N THR A 330 -15.11 14.83 -1.01
CA THR A 330 -15.40 15.07 0.41
C THR A 330 -16.78 15.73 0.59
N ILE A 331 -17.07 16.79 -0.16
CA ILE A 331 -18.38 17.47 -0.11
C ILE A 331 -19.50 16.57 -0.64
N LEU A 332 -19.27 15.88 -1.76
CA LEU A 332 -20.22 14.93 -2.33
C LEU A 332 -20.61 13.84 -1.33
N LYS A 333 -19.60 13.25 -0.67
CA LYS A 333 -19.83 12.23 0.35
C LYS A 333 -20.69 12.76 1.49
N LEU A 334 -20.37 13.93 2.03
CA LEU A 334 -21.14 14.56 3.12
C LEU A 334 -22.58 14.85 2.69
N LEU A 335 -22.81 15.37 1.49
CA LEU A 335 -24.13 15.65 0.96
C LEU A 335 -24.94 14.35 0.77
N CYS A 336 -24.33 13.31 0.19
CA CYS A 336 -24.97 12.02 -0.05
C CYS A 336 -25.33 11.32 1.28
N GLU A 337 -24.43 11.30 2.26
CA GLU A 337 -24.67 10.72 3.59
C GLU A 337 -25.81 11.42 4.36
N ASN A 338 -26.07 12.68 4.03
CA ASN A 338 -27.19 13.46 4.60
C ASN A 338 -28.42 13.53 3.70
N GLY A 339 -28.52 12.68 2.66
CA GLY A 339 -29.69 12.60 1.77
C GLY A 339 -29.88 13.79 0.84
N ARG A 340 -28.92 14.72 0.76
CA ARG A 340 -29.00 15.95 -0.04
C ARG A 340 -28.61 15.70 -1.50
N TYR A 341 -29.22 14.71 -2.14
CA TYR A 341 -28.84 14.24 -3.49
C TYR A 341 -28.92 15.29 -4.56
N ARG A 342 -29.94 16.21 -4.50
CA ARG A 342 -30.08 17.31 -5.48
C ARG A 342 -28.88 18.24 -5.47
N GLU A 343 -28.33 18.53 -4.29
CA GLU A 343 -27.16 19.36 -4.15
C GLU A 343 -25.88 18.60 -4.53
N ALA A 344 -25.80 17.32 -4.19
CA ALA A 344 -24.72 16.47 -4.64
C ALA A 344 -24.62 16.43 -6.17
N HIS A 345 -25.74 16.30 -6.89
CA HIS A 345 -25.75 16.37 -8.36
C HIS A 345 -25.30 17.75 -8.90
N LYS A 346 -25.65 18.85 -8.21
CA LYS A 346 -25.13 20.19 -8.58
C LYS A 346 -23.61 20.26 -8.42
N VAL A 347 -23.07 19.70 -7.33
CA VAL A 347 -21.64 19.65 -7.07
C VAL A 347 -20.92 18.77 -8.10
N LEU A 348 -21.47 17.62 -8.49
CA LEU A 348 -20.95 16.77 -9.56
C LEU A 348 -20.85 17.53 -10.91
N ASN A 349 -21.90 18.26 -11.26
CA ASN A 349 -21.90 19.08 -12.47
C ASN A 349 -20.90 20.27 -12.37
N LEU A 350 -20.75 20.87 -11.19
CA LEU A 350 -19.77 21.93 -10.95
C LEU A 350 -18.34 21.40 -11.08
N MET A 351 -18.06 20.20 -10.57
CA MET A 351 -16.77 19.52 -10.69
C MET A 351 -16.33 19.43 -12.15
N THR A 352 -17.20 18.91 -13.01
CA THR A 352 -16.97 18.81 -14.46
C THR A 352 -16.76 20.18 -15.12
N LYS A 353 -17.57 21.18 -14.76
CA LYS A 353 -17.44 22.56 -15.28
C LYS A 353 -16.13 23.24 -14.89
N LYS A 354 -15.56 22.87 -13.74
CA LYS A 354 -14.27 23.38 -13.25
C LYS A 354 -13.06 22.61 -13.83
N GLY A 355 -13.29 21.67 -14.77
CA GLY A 355 -12.23 20.85 -15.36
C GLY A 355 -11.75 19.71 -14.47
N CYS A 356 -12.32 19.52 -13.29
CA CYS A 356 -12.04 18.36 -12.45
C CYS A 356 -12.87 17.18 -12.93
N GLN A 357 -12.22 16.17 -13.53
CA GLN A 357 -12.93 14.97 -13.99
C GLN A 357 -13.36 14.11 -12.81
N PRO A 358 -14.64 13.68 -12.76
CA PRO A 358 -15.10 12.70 -11.78
C PRO A 358 -14.31 11.39 -11.89
N ASP A 359 -14.02 10.78 -10.76
CA ASP A 359 -13.37 9.48 -10.66
C ASP A 359 -14.32 8.41 -10.12
N ILE A 360 -13.84 7.18 -9.98
CA ILE A 360 -14.61 6.06 -9.42
C ILE A 360 -15.14 6.41 -8.02
N VAL A 361 -14.34 7.08 -7.18
CA VAL A 361 -14.74 7.46 -5.82
C VAL A 361 -15.89 8.45 -5.85
N THR A 362 -15.90 9.37 -6.81
CA THR A 362 -17.02 10.32 -7.03
C THR A 362 -18.35 9.59 -7.18
N TYR A 363 -18.41 8.59 -8.05
CA TYR A 363 -19.62 7.79 -8.27
C TYR A 363 -19.96 6.88 -7.09
N HIS A 364 -18.96 6.32 -6.42
CA HIS A 364 -19.16 5.50 -5.22
C HIS A 364 -19.84 6.29 -4.09
N CYS A 365 -19.58 7.61 -3.95
CA CYS A 365 -20.30 8.43 -2.97
C CYS A 365 -21.82 8.35 -3.16
N PHE A 366 -22.31 8.33 -4.39
CA PHE A 366 -23.72 8.17 -4.70
C PHE A 366 -24.19 6.72 -4.56
N PHE A 367 -23.43 5.75 -5.09
CA PHE A 367 -23.81 4.33 -5.07
C PHE A 367 -24.00 3.79 -3.65
N VAL A 368 -23.22 4.27 -2.69
CA VAL A 368 -23.38 3.88 -1.29
C VAL A 368 -24.68 4.41 -0.70
N CYS A 369 -25.07 5.63 -1.03
CA CYS A 369 -26.17 6.35 -0.35
C CYS A 369 -27.52 6.26 -1.06
N LEU A 370 -27.56 6.18 -2.41
CA LEU A 370 -28.81 6.04 -3.14
C LEU A 370 -29.57 4.76 -2.78
N GLU A 371 -30.88 4.84 -2.66
CA GLU A 371 -31.74 3.73 -2.20
C GLU A 371 -32.56 3.08 -3.32
N LYS A 372 -32.67 3.72 -4.51
CA LYS A 372 -33.46 3.21 -5.62
C LYS A 372 -32.57 2.55 -6.69
N PRO A 373 -32.79 1.27 -7.01
CA PRO A 373 -31.99 0.55 -8.00
C PRO A 373 -31.93 1.27 -9.37
N GLN A 374 -33.04 1.84 -9.83
CA GLN A 374 -33.09 2.53 -11.13
C GLN A 374 -32.23 3.80 -11.16
N GLU A 375 -32.15 4.54 -10.05
CA GLU A 375 -31.32 5.74 -9.94
C GLU A 375 -29.84 5.35 -9.96
N ILE A 376 -29.48 4.27 -9.26
CA ILE A 376 -28.11 3.71 -9.24
C ILE A 376 -27.71 3.24 -10.63
N LEU A 377 -28.56 2.48 -11.33
CA LEU A 377 -28.26 1.97 -12.67
C LEU A 377 -28.10 3.11 -13.69
N LYS A 378 -28.97 4.12 -13.67
CA LYS A 378 -28.82 5.31 -14.51
C LYS A 378 -27.51 6.04 -14.25
N LEU A 379 -27.11 6.14 -12.99
CA LEU A 379 -25.87 6.80 -12.63
C LEU A 379 -24.64 5.94 -13.01
N PHE A 380 -24.78 4.62 -12.96
CA PHE A 380 -23.74 3.67 -13.41
C PHE A 380 -23.54 3.79 -14.94
N ASP A 381 -24.64 3.87 -15.73
CA ASP A 381 -24.54 4.11 -17.16
C ASP A 381 -23.84 5.45 -17.46
N ARG A 382 -24.23 6.53 -16.76
CA ARG A 382 -23.58 7.84 -16.87
C ARG A 382 -22.09 7.80 -16.52
N MET A 383 -21.69 6.99 -15.54
CA MET A 383 -20.27 6.79 -15.19
C MET A 383 -19.49 6.26 -16.39
N ILE A 384 -20.02 5.24 -17.06
CA ILE A 384 -19.40 4.62 -18.25
C ILE A 384 -19.37 5.62 -19.41
N GLU A 385 -20.48 6.30 -19.69
CA GLU A 385 -20.60 7.34 -20.73
C GLU A 385 -19.61 8.49 -20.54
N SER A 386 -19.27 8.80 -19.27
CA SER A 386 -18.26 9.82 -18.95
C SER A 386 -16.81 9.33 -19.09
N GLY A 387 -16.60 8.09 -19.54
CA GLY A 387 -15.26 7.48 -19.71
C GLY A 387 -14.66 6.89 -18.43
N VAL A 388 -15.37 6.92 -17.31
CA VAL A 388 -14.90 6.34 -16.04
C VAL A 388 -15.18 4.84 -16.02
N GLN A 389 -14.14 4.03 -16.16
CA GLN A 389 -14.27 2.58 -16.20
C GLN A 389 -14.51 2.01 -14.80
N PRO A 390 -15.60 1.23 -14.59
CA PRO A 390 -15.85 0.54 -13.34
C PRO A 390 -14.78 -0.53 -13.09
N ARG A 391 -14.38 -0.72 -11.83
CA ARG A 391 -13.49 -1.82 -11.43
C ARG A 391 -14.30 -2.93 -10.78
N MET A 392 -13.68 -4.08 -10.52
CA MET A 392 -14.32 -5.22 -9.89
C MET A 392 -15.01 -4.85 -8.56
N ASP A 393 -14.38 -4.00 -7.74
CA ASP A 393 -14.95 -3.50 -6.49
C ASP A 393 -16.30 -2.77 -6.68
N THR A 394 -16.46 -2.05 -7.79
CA THR A 394 -17.72 -1.36 -8.15
C THR A 394 -18.83 -2.37 -8.42
N TYR A 395 -18.57 -3.40 -9.23
CA TYR A 395 -19.55 -4.43 -9.55
C TYR A 395 -19.97 -5.22 -8.31
N VAL A 396 -18.99 -5.68 -7.53
CA VAL A 396 -19.22 -6.41 -6.27
C VAL A 396 -20.04 -5.58 -5.28
N MET A 397 -19.73 -4.28 -5.14
CA MET A 397 -20.47 -3.37 -4.27
C MET A 397 -21.94 -3.24 -4.71
N LEU A 398 -22.20 -3.07 -6.01
CA LEU A 398 -23.56 -2.93 -6.53
C LEU A 398 -24.35 -4.24 -6.39
N MET A 399 -23.74 -5.39 -6.71
CA MET A 399 -24.39 -6.69 -6.55
C MET A 399 -24.76 -6.96 -5.09
N ARG A 400 -23.83 -6.72 -4.15
CA ARG A 400 -24.11 -6.85 -2.71
C ARG A 400 -25.21 -5.89 -2.23
N LYS A 401 -25.24 -4.66 -2.76
CA LYS A 401 -26.28 -3.68 -2.39
C LYS A 401 -27.64 -4.11 -2.88
N PHE A 402 -27.78 -4.46 -4.15
CA PHE A 402 -29.03 -4.95 -4.72
C PHE A 402 -29.48 -6.27 -4.10
N GLY A 403 -28.53 -7.17 -3.81
CA GLY A 403 -28.79 -8.43 -3.13
C GLY A 403 -29.39 -8.24 -1.74
N ARG A 404 -28.80 -7.36 -0.92
CA ARG A 404 -29.35 -7.00 0.40
C ARG A 404 -30.77 -6.45 0.34
N TRP A 405 -31.10 -5.75 -0.73
CA TRP A 405 -32.48 -5.27 -0.95
C TRP A 405 -33.39 -6.34 -1.58
N GLY A 406 -32.85 -7.47 -1.97
CA GLY A 406 -33.57 -8.57 -2.55
C GLY A 406 -33.93 -8.41 -4.04
N PHE A 407 -33.31 -7.49 -4.75
CA PHE A 407 -33.55 -7.24 -6.16
C PHE A 407 -32.61 -8.06 -7.05
N LEU A 408 -33.03 -9.27 -7.43
CA LEU A 408 -32.23 -10.16 -8.27
C LEU A 408 -31.97 -9.62 -9.69
N ARG A 409 -33.00 -9.04 -10.34
CA ARG A 409 -32.86 -8.54 -11.71
C ARG A 409 -31.73 -7.50 -11.85
N PRO A 410 -31.58 -6.49 -10.99
CA PRO A 410 -30.43 -5.60 -11.00
C PRO A 410 -29.10 -6.30 -10.74
N VAL A 411 -29.05 -7.36 -9.91
CA VAL A 411 -27.83 -8.13 -9.67
C VAL A 411 -27.35 -8.80 -10.95
N PHE A 412 -28.23 -9.49 -11.66
CA PHE A 412 -27.89 -10.15 -12.93
C PHE A 412 -27.55 -9.13 -14.03
N LEU A 413 -28.20 -7.96 -14.04
CA LEU A 413 -27.86 -6.90 -14.98
C LEU A 413 -26.42 -6.38 -14.75
N VAL A 414 -26.03 -6.21 -13.50
CA VAL A 414 -24.68 -5.76 -13.14
C VAL A 414 -23.66 -6.85 -13.49
N TRP A 415 -23.97 -8.13 -13.22
CA TRP A 415 -23.13 -9.26 -13.61
C TRP A 415 -22.90 -9.28 -15.13
N LYS A 416 -23.97 -9.22 -15.92
CA LYS A 416 -23.89 -9.21 -17.38
C LYS A 416 -23.06 -8.03 -17.91
N LYS A 417 -23.25 -6.84 -17.37
CA LYS A 417 -22.45 -5.65 -17.73
C LYS A 417 -20.96 -5.82 -17.40
N MET A 418 -20.62 -6.51 -16.32
CA MET A 418 -19.24 -6.83 -15.98
C MET A 418 -18.58 -7.69 -17.07
N GLU A 419 -19.27 -8.71 -17.54
CA GLU A 419 -18.82 -9.59 -18.63
C GLU A 419 -18.74 -8.84 -19.98
N GLU A 420 -19.76 -8.02 -20.29
CA GLU A 420 -19.79 -7.16 -21.50
C GLU A 420 -18.62 -6.17 -21.55
N HIS A 421 -18.13 -5.70 -20.38
CA HIS A 421 -16.95 -4.84 -20.29
C HIS A 421 -15.61 -5.63 -20.29
N GLY A 422 -15.65 -6.95 -20.56
CA GLY A 422 -14.45 -7.78 -20.67
C GLY A 422 -13.77 -8.10 -19.34
N LEU A 423 -14.45 -7.87 -18.21
CA LEU A 423 -13.91 -8.22 -16.88
C LEU A 423 -14.31 -9.67 -16.54
N SER A 424 -13.30 -10.52 -16.37
CA SER A 424 -13.53 -11.88 -15.86
C SER A 424 -13.88 -11.80 -14.36
N PRO A 425 -15.01 -12.40 -13.92
CA PRO A 425 -15.39 -12.43 -12.52
C PRO A 425 -14.31 -13.06 -11.65
N ASP A 426 -13.96 -12.38 -10.57
CA ASP A 426 -13.04 -12.87 -9.55
C ASP A 426 -13.77 -13.59 -8.41
N GLU A 427 -13.00 -14.09 -7.44
CA GLU A 427 -13.51 -14.76 -6.25
C GLU A 427 -14.56 -13.92 -5.50
N PHE A 428 -14.35 -12.60 -5.39
CA PHE A 428 -15.26 -11.71 -4.68
C PHE A 428 -16.59 -11.51 -5.42
N ALA A 429 -16.55 -11.47 -6.75
CA ALA A 429 -17.74 -11.34 -7.60
C ALA A 429 -18.60 -12.60 -7.54
N TYR A 430 -18.01 -13.79 -7.71
CA TYR A 430 -18.72 -15.08 -7.57
C TYR A 430 -19.32 -15.22 -6.18
N ASN A 431 -18.53 -14.99 -5.12
CA ASN A 431 -19.03 -15.06 -3.75
C ASN A 431 -20.18 -14.09 -3.49
N ALA A 432 -20.15 -12.87 -4.05
CA ALA A 432 -21.24 -11.93 -3.92
C ALA A 432 -22.52 -12.40 -4.61
N LEU A 433 -22.43 -12.98 -5.81
CA LEU A 433 -23.56 -13.52 -6.55
C LEU A 433 -24.16 -14.74 -5.83
N ILE A 434 -23.32 -15.71 -5.43
CA ILE A 434 -23.75 -16.93 -4.75
C ILE A 434 -24.45 -16.60 -3.42
N ASP A 435 -23.86 -15.69 -2.60
CA ASP A 435 -24.47 -15.27 -1.34
C ASP A 435 -25.87 -14.65 -1.55
N VAL A 436 -26.05 -13.88 -2.62
CA VAL A 436 -27.39 -13.30 -2.98
C VAL A 436 -28.38 -14.37 -3.43
N LEU A 437 -27.93 -15.36 -4.22
CA LEU A 437 -28.78 -16.47 -4.67
C LEU A 437 -29.26 -17.33 -3.51
N LEU A 438 -28.35 -17.69 -2.58
CA LEU A 438 -28.68 -18.43 -1.36
C LEU A 438 -29.64 -17.66 -0.48
N GLN A 439 -29.41 -16.35 -0.29
CA GLN A 439 -30.33 -15.50 0.47
C GLN A 439 -31.77 -15.50 -0.10
N LYS A 440 -31.91 -15.79 -1.41
CA LYS A 440 -33.21 -15.91 -2.10
C LYS A 440 -33.72 -17.35 -2.21
N GLY A 441 -33.05 -18.32 -1.64
CA GLY A 441 -33.42 -19.72 -1.71
C GLY A 441 -33.19 -20.40 -3.07
N LEU A 442 -32.44 -19.73 -3.96
CA LEU A 442 -32.12 -20.25 -5.30
C LEU A 442 -30.86 -21.16 -5.25
N VAL A 443 -30.98 -22.27 -4.50
CA VAL A 443 -29.83 -23.15 -4.17
C VAL A 443 -29.23 -23.77 -5.43
N ASP A 444 -30.04 -24.21 -6.40
CA ASP A 444 -29.54 -24.87 -7.62
C ASP A 444 -28.73 -23.89 -8.49
N MET A 445 -29.21 -22.65 -8.60
CA MET A 445 -28.45 -21.61 -9.30
C MET A 445 -27.17 -21.25 -8.56
N ALA A 446 -27.22 -21.18 -7.25
CA ALA A 446 -26.04 -20.92 -6.42
C ALA A 446 -24.97 -22.01 -6.60
N ARG A 447 -25.39 -23.28 -6.63
CA ARG A 447 -24.52 -24.45 -6.89
C ARG A 447 -23.86 -24.36 -8.26
N LYS A 448 -24.62 -24.04 -9.30
CA LYS A 448 -24.07 -23.87 -10.66
C LYS A 448 -22.94 -22.83 -10.71
N TYR A 449 -23.12 -21.67 -10.07
CA TYR A 449 -22.07 -20.64 -10.05
C TYR A 449 -20.89 -21.01 -9.12
N ASP A 450 -21.12 -21.78 -8.08
CA ASP A 450 -20.06 -22.32 -7.20
C ASP A 450 -19.18 -23.33 -7.97
N GLU A 451 -19.79 -24.24 -8.73
CA GLU A 451 -19.11 -25.18 -9.62
C GLU A 451 -18.31 -24.44 -10.72
N GLU A 452 -18.91 -23.44 -11.37
CA GLU A 452 -18.24 -22.62 -12.37
C GLU A 452 -17.02 -21.89 -11.78
N MET A 453 -17.13 -21.36 -10.57
CA MET A 453 -16.04 -20.73 -9.82
C MET A 453 -14.88 -21.69 -9.58
N LEU A 454 -15.19 -22.92 -9.13
CA LEU A 454 -14.19 -23.98 -8.89
C LEU A 454 -13.52 -24.44 -10.18
N LEU A 455 -14.26 -24.58 -11.28
CA LEU A 455 -13.71 -24.92 -12.61
C LEU A 455 -12.72 -23.87 -13.13
N LYS A 456 -12.89 -22.61 -12.72
CA LYS A 456 -11.94 -21.52 -13.02
C LYS A 456 -10.74 -21.49 -12.08
N GLY A 457 -10.62 -22.46 -11.15
CA GLY A 457 -9.52 -22.52 -10.18
C GLY A 457 -9.59 -21.46 -9.07
N LEU A 458 -10.76 -20.87 -8.84
CA LEU A 458 -10.98 -19.88 -7.78
C LEU A 458 -11.42 -20.59 -6.48
N SER A 459 -11.08 -19.98 -5.33
CA SER A 459 -11.40 -20.55 -4.02
C SER A 459 -12.84 -20.24 -3.62
N ALA A 460 -13.67 -21.27 -3.49
CA ALA A 460 -15.04 -21.11 -3.00
C ALA A 460 -15.07 -20.94 -1.46
N LYS A 461 -15.91 -20.00 -1.00
CA LYS A 461 -16.21 -19.87 0.43
C LYS A 461 -17.04 -21.07 0.89
N PRO A 462 -16.65 -21.76 1.99
CA PRO A 462 -17.47 -22.87 2.52
C PRO A 462 -18.90 -22.41 2.88
N ARG A 463 -19.92 -23.14 2.37
CA ARG A 463 -21.34 -22.86 2.62
C ARG A 463 -22.07 -24.14 2.96
N ALA A 464 -22.74 -24.17 4.10
CA ALA A 464 -23.47 -25.35 4.55
C ALA A 464 -24.62 -25.72 3.61
N GLU A 465 -25.29 -24.72 3.02
CA GLU A 465 -26.41 -24.87 2.11
C GLU A 465 -26.05 -25.59 0.79
N LEU A 466 -24.76 -25.56 0.40
CA LEU A 466 -24.28 -26.23 -0.80
C LEU A 466 -23.71 -27.64 -0.54
N GLN A 467 -23.44 -27.97 0.73
CA GLN A 467 -22.84 -29.24 1.16
C GLN A 467 -23.86 -30.36 1.42
N THR A 468 -25.16 -30.05 1.61
CA THR A 468 -26.19 -30.96 2.12
C THR A 468 -26.77 -31.98 1.12
N THR A 469 -26.22 -32.17 -0.08
CA THR A 469 -26.79 -33.10 -1.08
C THR A 469 -25.90 -34.27 -1.53
N MET A 470 -24.72 -34.45 -0.90
CA MET A 470 -23.94 -35.69 -1.20
C MET A 470 -24.32 -36.91 -0.33
N ASP A 471 -25.11 -36.72 0.73
CA ASP A 471 -25.47 -37.80 1.67
C ASP A 471 -26.83 -38.45 1.39
N SER A 472 -27.59 -37.98 0.38
CA SER A 472 -28.94 -38.53 0.10
C SER A 472 -29.04 -39.47 -1.11
N GLU A 473 -27.99 -39.71 -1.90
CA GLU A 473 -28.00 -40.65 -3.01
C GLU A 473 -27.28 -42.00 -2.74
N GLY A 474 -26.82 -42.20 -1.48
CA GLY A 474 -26.11 -43.41 -1.06
C GLY A 474 -26.94 -44.42 -0.26
N SER A 475 -28.30 -44.28 -0.22
CA SER A 475 -29.16 -45.24 0.49
C SER A 475 -30.43 -45.54 -0.33
N ASN A 476 -30.29 -46.34 -1.36
CA ASN A 476 -31.33 -47.23 -1.87
C ASN A 476 -30.68 -48.41 -2.60
#